data_dc240fbc459297c165741f59d8bdc524
#
_entry.id   dc240fbc459297c165741f59d8bdc524
#
_cell.length_a   1.000
_cell.length_b   1.000
_cell.length_c   1.000
_cell.angle_alpha   90.00
_cell.angle_beta   90.00
_cell.angle_gamma   90.00
#
_symmetry.space_group_name_H-M   'P 1'
#
loop_
_entity.id
_entity.type
_entity.pdbx_description
1 polymer ?
#
loop_
_entity_poly.entity_id
_entity_poly.type
_entity_poly.pdbx_seq_one_letter_code
_entity_poly.pdbx_strand_id
1 'polypeptide(L)'
;MLRKTLTASLLAAAALAPAAAHAADGSAAQTARLGGQPTMFQVDAHHATLEFAADRLPRTATGAVDARVQFAGGQRVSALKPVGRHGTDIRYRATVTSTSDLRVGAKYTVRIRLAASPAVSRLVKLHAPKGY
;
A
#
# COMPACT_ATOMS: atom_id res chain seq x y z
N MET A 1 -5.22 -23.18 44.69
CA MET A 1 -5.16 -22.84 44.28
C MET A 1 -5.06 -22.64 43.51
N LEU A 2 -5.00 -22.87 43.66
CA LEU A 2 -4.92 -22.51 42.87
C LEU A 2 -4.98 -22.37 41.91
N ARG A 3 -5.08 -22.53 42.03
CA ARG A 3 -5.11 -22.20 41.17
C ARG A 3 -5.19 -21.90 40.25
N LYS A 4 -5.21 -21.97 40.33
CA LYS A 4 -5.28 -21.50 39.51
C LYS A 4 -5.19 -21.37 38.51
N THR A 5 -5.08 -21.67 38.63
CA THR A 5 -5.04 -21.38 37.73
C THR A 5 -5.05 -21.30 36.74
N LEU A 6 -4.98 -21.60 36.64
CA LEU A 6 -5.02 -21.36 35.71
C LEU A 6 -5.24 -21.25 34.79
N THR A 7 -5.33 -21.42 34.86
CA THR A 7 -5.60 -21.14 33.95
C THR A 7 -5.63 -20.75 33.03
N ALA A 8 -5.54 -20.97 32.97
CA ALA A 8 -5.63 -20.52 32.05
C ALA A 8 -5.51 -20.33 31.10
N SER A 9 -5.23 -20.68 31.02
CA SER A 9 -5.15 -20.43 30.04
C SER A 9 -5.33 -20.29 29.14
N LEU A 10 -5.21 -20.56 29.13
CA LEU A 10 -5.44 -20.33 28.17
C LEU A 10 -5.64 -20.06 27.34
N LEU A 11 -5.62 -20.16 27.38
CA LEU A 11 -5.89 -19.72 26.49
C LEU A 11 -5.84 -19.51 25.65
N ALA A 12 -5.71 -19.72 25.68
CA ALA A 12 -5.75 -19.37 24.78
C ALA A 12 -5.73 -19.28 23.93
N ALA A 13 -5.58 -19.60 23.84
CA ALA A 13 -5.66 -19.45 22.94
C ALA A 13 -5.89 -19.30 22.10
N ALA A 14 -5.96 -19.47 22.16
CA ALA A 14 -6.30 -19.25 21.30
C ALA A 14 -6.37 -18.83 20.58
N ALA A 15 -6.32 -18.96 20.75
CA ALA A 15 -6.48 -18.42 19.90
C ALA A 15 -6.24 -18.08 19.22
N LEU A 16 -5.89 -18.24 19.12
CA LEU A 16 -5.76 -17.85 18.33
C LEU A 16 -5.88 -17.97 17.61
N ALA A 17 -5.87 -18.28 17.58
CA ALA A 17 -6.07 -18.26 16.71
C ALA A 17 -6.36 -18.18 16.09
N PRO A 18 -6.44 -18.31 16.13
CA PRO A 18 -6.70 -18.09 15.26
C PRO A 18 -6.72 -17.77 14.54
N ALA A 19 -6.58 -17.86 14.29
CA ALA A 19 -6.61 -17.46 13.59
C ALA A 19 -6.43 -17.49 12.83
N ALA A 20 -6.18 -18.04 12.58
CA ALA A 20 -6.03 -18.01 11.86
C ALA A 20 -6.33 -18.16 11.20
N ALA A 21 -6.35 -18.59 11.17
CA ALA A 21 -6.59 -18.65 10.56
C ALA A 21 -7.10 -18.41 10.00
N HIS A 22 -7.32 -18.38 9.88
CA HIS A 22 -7.85 -17.94 9.32
C HIS A 22 -7.84 -17.82 8.41
N ALA A 23 -7.51 -18.28 8.28
CA ALA A 23 -7.50 -18.14 7.53
C ALA A 23 -7.68 -18.34 6.72
N ALA A 24 -7.49 -18.73 6.68
CA ALA A 24 -7.53 -18.97 5.94
C ALA A 24 -8.15 -18.74 5.17
N ASP A 25 -8.45 -18.54 5.09
CA ASP A 25 -8.97 -18.36 4.29
C ASP A 25 -8.51 -17.76 3.41
N GLY A 26 -8.23 -18.38 3.02
CA GLY A 26 -7.61 -18.16 2.01
C GLY A 26 -7.69 -16.96 1.47
N SER A 27 -8.62 -16.78 1.18
CA SER A 27 -8.86 -15.65 0.74
C SER A 27 -7.93 -14.77 1.15
N ALA A 28 -7.62 -15.02 2.17
CA ALA A 28 -6.78 -14.24 2.67
C ALA A 28 -5.60 -14.25 1.83
N ALA A 29 -5.42 -15.25 1.20
CA ALA A 29 -4.36 -15.32 0.37
C ALA A 29 -4.33 -14.21 -0.61
N GLN A 30 -5.02 -13.20 -0.37
CA GLN A 30 -5.00 -12.02 -1.17
C GLN A 30 -3.67 -11.33 -1.09
N THR A 31 -2.60 -12.01 -1.35
CA THR A 31 -1.32 -11.34 -1.53
C THR A 31 -1.33 -10.71 -2.90
N ALA A 32 -0.73 -9.57 -3.01
CA ALA A 32 -0.62 -8.86 -4.26
C ALA A 32 0.83 -8.43 -4.47
N ARG A 33 1.23 -8.36 -5.72
CA ARG A 33 2.59 -8.07 -6.10
C ARG A 33 2.69 -6.75 -6.81
N LEU A 34 3.73 -5.99 -6.49
CA LEU A 34 4.04 -4.78 -7.23
C LEU A 34 4.68 -5.18 -8.56
N GLY A 35 4.15 -4.68 -9.64
CA GLY A 35 4.53 -5.09 -10.99
C GLY A 35 5.61 -4.26 -11.63
N GLY A 36 6.49 -3.64 -10.87
CA GLY A 36 7.57 -2.88 -11.42
C GLY A 36 7.86 -1.68 -10.56
N GLN A 37 8.70 -0.80 -11.06
CA GLN A 37 9.11 0.40 -10.33
C GLN A 37 8.01 1.46 -10.40
N PRO A 38 7.57 2.00 -9.27
CA PRO A 38 6.65 3.13 -9.28
C PRO A 38 7.28 4.33 -9.97
N THR A 39 6.44 5.17 -10.56
CA THR A 39 6.89 6.42 -11.20
C THR A 39 6.13 7.58 -10.60
N MET A 40 6.77 8.75 -10.58
CA MET A 40 6.17 9.95 -10.03
C MET A 40 6.49 11.15 -10.91
N PHE A 41 5.46 11.92 -11.24
CA PHE A 41 5.60 13.10 -12.10
C PHE A 41 5.08 14.32 -11.36
N GLN A 42 5.81 15.41 -11.43
CA GLN A 42 5.40 16.65 -10.81
C GLN A 42 4.19 17.25 -11.54
N VAL A 43 3.26 17.78 -10.77
CA VAL A 43 2.14 18.57 -11.30
C VAL A 43 2.44 20.05 -11.06
N ASP A 44 2.81 20.38 -9.82
CA ASP A 44 3.24 21.73 -9.45
C ASP A 44 4.18 21.61 -8.24
N ALA A 45 4.50 22.73 -7.61
CA ALA A 45 5.47 22.73 -6.51
C ALA A 45 5.07 21.85 -5.33
N HIS A 46 3.78 21.60 -5.16
CA HIS A 46 3.27 20.86 -4.00
C HIS A 46 2.47 19.62 -4.37
N HIS A 47 2.37 19.28 -5.63
CA HIS A 47 1.59 18.14 -6.08
C HIS A 47 2.35 17.31 -7.10
N ALA A 48 2.14 16.02 -7.02
CA ALA A 48 2.71 15.07 -7.97
C ALA A 48 1.72 13.93 -8.20
N THR A 49 1.90 13.21 -9.28
CA THR A 49 1.12 12.01 -9.57
C THR A 49 2.02 10.81 -9.39
N LEU A 50 1.58 9.87 -8.57
CA LEU A 50 2.25 8.60 -8.37
C LEU A 50 1.49 7.52 -9.12
N GLU A 51 2.21 6.71 -9.89
CA GLU A 51 1.63 5.58 -10.61
C GLU A 51 2.46 4.33 -10.40
N PHE A 52 1.81 3.21 -10.30
CA PHE A 52 2.47 1.92 -10.32
C PHE A 52 1.51 0.85 -10.84
N ALA A 53 2.08 -0.24 -11.31
CA ALA A 53 1.30 -1.38 -11.72
C ALA A 53 1.38 -2.44 -10.63
N ALA A 54 0.32 -3.20 -10.46
CA ALA A 54 0.24 -4.25 -9.46
C ALA A 54 -0.81 -5.27 -9.88
N ASP A 55 -0.79 -6.41 -9.22
CA ASP A 55 -1.90 -7.35 -9.34
C ASP A 55 -3.19 -6.63 -8.98
N ARG A 56 -4.31 -7.09 -9.53
CA ARG A 56 -5.61 -6.50 -9.21
C ARG A 56 -5.81 -6.52 -7.69
N LEU A 57 -6.01 -5.38 -7.11
CA LEU A 57 -6.17 -5.25 -5.67
C LEU A 57 -7.63 -5.37 -5.26
N PRO A 58 -7.91 -6.02 -4.13
CA PRO A 58 -9.27 -6.09 -3.62
C PRO A 58 -9.71 -4.73 -3.12
N ARG A 59 -10.98 -4.60 -2.81
CA ARG A 59 -11.55 -3.41 -2.23
C ARG A 59 -11.82 -3.63 -0.76
N THR A 60 -11.72 -2.55 0.02
CA THR A 60 -12.10 -2.59 1.43
C THR A 60 -13.61 -2.53 1.55
N ALA A 61 -14.13 -2.65 2.77
CA ALA A 61 -15.56 -2.57 3.03
C ALA A 61 -16.16 -1.23 2.60
N THR A 62 -15.36 -0.17 2.57
CA THR A 62 -15.82 1.15 2.13
C THR A 62 -15.69 1.34 0.63
N GLY A 63 -15.23 0.34 -0.10
CA GLY A 63 -15.11 0.41 -1.55
C GLY A 63 -13.78 0.96 -2.05
N ALA A 64 -12.89 1.35 -1.16
CA ALA A 64 -11.58 1.84 -1.55
C ALA A 64 -10.66 0.68 -1.94
N VAL A 65 -9.68 0.96 -2.79
CA VAL A 65 -8.66 -0.02 -3.12
C VAL A 65 -7.89 -0.38 -1.84
N ASP A 66 -7.68 -1.66 -1.61
CA ASP A 66 -7.01 -2.13 -0.39
C ASP A 66 -5.50 -2.03 -0.57
N ALA A 67 -4.99 -0.85 -0.27
CA ALA A 67 -3.56 -0.58 -0.32
C ALA A 67 -3.25 0.60 0.57
N ARG A 68 -2.02 0.67 1.03
CA ARG A 68 -1.55 1.80 1.81
C ARG A 68 -0.23 2.29 1.24
N VAL A 69 -0.17 3.58 0.96
CA VAL A 69 1.02 4.22 0.40
C VAL A 69 1.42 5.34 1.35
N GLN A 70 2.66 5.32 1.80
CA GLN A 70 3.17 6.32 2.72
C GLN A 70 4.54 6.80 2.28
N PHE A 71 4.77 8.10 2.34
CA PHE A 71 6.08 8.68 2.05
C PHE A 71 6.84 8.92 3.36
N ALA A 72 8.12 8.63 3.35
CA ALA A 72 8.97 8.86 4.52
C ALA A 72 9.00 10.34 4.91
N GLY A 73 8.86 11.23 3.94
CA GLY A 73 8.86 12.67 4.18
C GLY A 73 7.54 13.24 4.65
N GLY A 74 6.53 12.38 4.86
CA GLY A 74 5.25 12.85 5.35
C GLY A 74 4.31 13.43 4.31
N GLN A 75 4.64 13.32 3.04
CA GLN A 75 3.73 13.73 1.97
C GLN A 75 2.45 12.91 2.06
N ARG A 76 1.33 13.54 1.74
CA ARG A 76 0.04 12.87 1.77
C ARG A 76 -0.27 12.25 0.43
N VAL A 77 -0.95 11.11 0.46
CA VAL A 77 -1.31 10.38 -0.75
C VAL A 77 -2.81 10.18 -0.75
N SER A 78 -3.47 10.50 -1.86
CA SER A 78 -4.89 10.26 -2.03
C SER A 78 -5.16 8.76 -2.19
N ALA A 79 -6.44 8.39 -2.18
CA ALA A 79 -6.82 7.01 -2.44
C ALA A 79 -6.36 6.61 -3.85
N LEU A 80 -5.92 5.37 -3.98
CA LEU A 80 -5.52 4.82 -5.28
C LEU A 80 -6.73 4.59 -6.15
N LYS A 81 -6.57 4.85 -7.44
CA LYS A 81 -7.59 4.61 -8.44
C LYS A 81 -7.01 3.77 -9.57
N PRO A 82 -7.72 2.75 -10.04
CA PRO A 82 -7.29 2.05 -11.24
C PRO A 82 -7.47 2.96 -12.45
N VAL A 83 -6.45 3.06 -13.28
CA VAL A 83 -6.48 3.96 -14.45
C VAL A 83 -6.16 3.24 -15.75
N GLY A 84 -5.95 1.95 -15.72
CA GLY A 84 -5.68 1.21 -16.94
C GLY A 84 -5.02 -0.12 -16.65
N ARG A 85 -4.50 -0.73 -17.68
CA ARG A 85 -3.82 -2.02 -17.59
C ARG A 85 -2.39 -1.88 -18.08
N HIS A 86 -1.54 -2.76 -17.57
CA HIS A 86 -0.19 -2.93 -18.04
C HIS A 86 0.05 -4.44 -18.10
N GLY A 87 -0.19 -5.04 -19.26
CA GLY A 87 -0.20 -6.49 -19.37
C GLY A 87 -1.33 -7.09 -18.55
N THR A 88 -1.03 -8.00 -17.66
CA THR A 88 -2.02 -8.58 -16.74
C THR A 88 -2.18 -7.76 -15.46
N ASP A 89 -1.33 -6.77 -15.26
CA ASP A 89 -1.40 -5.91 -14.08
C ASP A 89 -2.37 -4.78 -14.31
N ILE A 90 -2.78 -4.16 -13.21
CA ILE A 90 -3.61 -2.96 -13.22
C ILE A 90 -2.71 -1.79 -12.87
N ARG A 91 -2.85 -0.68 -13.59
CA ARG A 91 -2.16 0.56 -13.25
C ARG A 91 -3.01 1.35 -12.28
N TYR A 92 -2.39 1.74 -11.18
CA TYR A 92 -3.03 2.55 -10.15
C TYR A 92 -2.37 3.91 -10.09
N ARG A 93 -3.16 4.91 -9.79
CA ARG A 93 -2.70 6.30 -9.70
C ARG A 93 -3.20 6.93 -8.41
N ALA A 94 -2.36 7.78 -7.83
CA ALA A 94 -2.74 8.59 -6.67
C ALA A 94 -2.11 9.96 -6.79
N THR A 95 -2.71 10.94 -6.14
CA THR A 95 -2.14 12.29 -6.05
C THR A 95 -1.32 12.39 -4.77
N VAL A 96 -0.14 12.94 -4.89
CA VAL A 96 0.77 13.21 -3.77
C VAL A 96 0.73 14.70 -3.48
N THR A 97 0.50 15.06 -2.22
CA THR A 97 0.47 16.46 -1.79
C THR A 97 1.58 16.66 -0.76
N SER A 98 2.37 17.71 -0.94
CA SER A 98 3.49 18.02 -0.07
C SER A 98 3.36 19.43 0.50
N THR A 99 3.70 19.59 1.77
CA THR A 99 3.73 20.91 2.38
C THR A 99 5.01 21.66 2.04
N SER A 100 6.05 20.95 1.67
CA SER A 100 7.30 21.54 1.20
C SER A 100 7.39 21.39 -0.31
N ASP A 101 8.24 22.17 -0.94
CA ASP A 101 8.39 22.14 -2.39
C ASP A 101 8.93 20.79 -2.85
N LEU A 102 8.28 20.23 -3.83
CA LEU A 102 8.77 19.04 -4.51
C LEU A 102 9.81 19.44 -5.54
N ARG A 103 10.85 18.64 -5.68
CA ARG A 103 11.94 18.94 -6.58
C ARG A 103 12.12 17.86 -7.62
N VAL A 104 12.05 18.24 -8.88
CA VAL A 104 12.34 17.33 -9.98
C VAL A 104 13.77 16.84 -9.84
N GLY A 105 13.96 15.55 -10.03
CA GLY A 105 15.26 14.91 -9.87
C GLY A 105 15.50 14.38 -8.46
N ALA A 106 14.78 14.85 -7.47
CA ALA A 106 14.92 14.34 -6.11
C ALA A 106 14.30 12.96 -6.02
N LYS A 107 14.80 12.16 -5.11
CA LYS A 107 14.28 10.81 -4.86
C LYS A 107 13.53 10.80 -3.55
N TYR A 108 12.39 10.16 -3.57
CA TYR A 108 11.52 10.07 -2.41
C TYR A 108 11.31 8.61 -2.05
N THR A 109 11.44 8.30 -0.77
CA THR A 109 11.20 6.94 -0.31
C THR A 109 9.71 6.77 -0.08
N VAL A 110 9.11 5.79 -0.75
CA VAL A 110 7.70 5.47 -0.60
C VAL A 110 7.57 4.04 -0.10
N ARG A 111 6.68 3.85 0.84
CA ARG A 111 6.38 2.54 1.38
C ARG A 111 5.00 2.14 0.90
N ILE A 112 4.91 1.00 0.25
CA ILE A 112 3.67 0.54 -0.37
C ILE A 112 3.31 -0.82 0.22
N ARG A 113 2.09 -0.92 0.71
CA ARG A 113 1.53 -2.20 1.15
C ARG A 113 0.31 -2.49 0.31
N LEU A 114 0.32 -3.62 -0.37
CA LEU A 114 -0.75 -4.04 -1.27
C LEU A 114 -1.54 -5.17 -0.60
N ALA A 115 -2.80 -4.92 -0.32
CA ALA A 115 -3.70 -5.88 0.31
C ALA A 115 -3.04 -6.46 1.57
N ALA A 116 -2.96 -7.78 1.68
CA ALA A 116 -2.38 -8.44 2.84
C ALA A 116 -0.87 -8.66 2.72
N SER A 117 -0.25 -8.20 1.63
CA SER A 117 1.17 -8.42 1.42
C SER A 117 2.02 -7.56 2.34
N PRO A 118 3.23 -7.98 2.68
CA PRO A 118 4.12 -7.13 3.45
C PRO A 118 4.43 -5.84 2.71
N ALA A 119 4.61 -4.76 3.43
CA ALA A 119 4.97 -3.49 2.83
C ALA A 119 6.36 -3.55 2.22
N VAL A 120 6.55 -2.88 1.09
CA VAL A 120 7.84 -2.75 0.45
C VAL A 120 8.18 -1.28 0.32
N SER A 121 9.45 -0.96 0.41
CA SER A 121 9.92 0.42 0.24
C SER A 121 10.58 0.56 -1.13
N ARG A 122 10.32 1.69 -1.76
CA ARG A 122 10.90 2.00 -3.06
C ARG A 122 11.42 3.42 -3.06
N LEU A 123 12.51 3.63 -3.75
CA LEU A 123 13.06 4.97 -3.96
C LEU A 123 12.57 5.43 -5.32
N VAL A 124 11.79 6.50 -5.34
CA VAL A 124 11.11 6.97 -6.56
C VAL A 124 11.64 8.36 -6.90
N LYS A 125 12.12 8.52 -8.11
CA LYS A 125 12.62 9.81 -8.59
C LYS A 125 11.45 10.63 -9.11
N LEU A 126 11.41 11.90 -8.73
CA LEU A 126 10.39 12.81 -9.23
C LEU A 126 10.79 13.30 -10.62
N HIS A 127 9.95 13.02 -11.59
CA HIS A 127 10.16 13.47 -12.97
C HIS A 127 9.45 14.79 -13.22
N ALA A 128 9.89 15.51 -14.23
CA ALA A 128 9.25 16.72 -14.67
C ALA A 128 7.80 16.42 -15.10
N PRO A 129 6.92 17.42 -15.12
CA PRO A 129 5.56 17.22 -15.59
C PRO A 129 5.56 16.59 -16.98
N LYS A 130 4.60 15.70 -17.22
CA LYS A 130 4.46 15.12 -18.55
C LYS A 130 4.09 16.22 -19.53
N GLY A 131 4.85 16.32 -20.60
CA GLY A 131 4.53 17.25 -21.67
C GLY A 131 3.44 16.68 -22.57
N TYR A 132 2.67 17.54 -23.18
CA TYR A 132 1.62 17.15 -24.12
C TYR A 132 1.74 17.96 -25.39
#